data_8aee8c05e25fa1b1eefc46b5d078c03a
#
_entry.id   8aee8c05e25fa1b1eefc46b5d078c03a
#
_cell.length_a   1.000
_cell.length_b   1.000
_cell.length_c   1.000
_cell.angle_alpha   90.00
_cell.angle_beta   90.00
_cell.angle_gamma   90.00
#
_symmetry.space_group_name_H-M   'P 1'
#
loop_
_entity.id
_entity.type
_entity.pdbx_description
1 polymer ?
#
loop_
_entity_poly.entity_id
_entity_poly.type
_entity_poly.pdbx_seq_one_letter_code
_entity_poly.pdbx_strand_id
1 'polypeptide(L)'
;MKVAIYTLGCKVNQYETQAMEQSLRARGHEVVDFADAADAYVVNTCSVTAVSDQKSRQMVRRAKKQHPEAVVAVCGCYPQTHADDVRKLDVDLIAGTGDRTGFIGLLEQAVAEKRRLEAIDKSFERRVFEVLPAGGMENRTRAMLKVEDGCVNFCTYCIFPYARGPVRSLPLDKAAEQAKGLAADGYREIVLTGIEISSWGKDLKTGQTLIDLVEAICAAAPGVRIRLGSLEPRTITEDFCRRAAVLPMLCPQFHLSMQSGCDATLKRMNRKYDTARFAQSVALLNQYFEHPAITTDMITGFPEETKEEFTQTLDFIRRCGFAQMHIFPYSVRPGTPAAEMAQVPKAVKEERAHRAAAVAAEMRRDYLTACVGQTYPVLFEQPRDGRFFGHAPNYMEVLAEGENLHNVVKNVRVTATDGDVLFGEIED
;
A
#
# COMPACT_ATOMS: atom_id res chain seq x y z
N MET A 1 -17.15 23.60 -9.64
CA MET A 1 -16.53 22.91 -10.80
C MET A 1 -16.70 21.40 -10.67
N LYS A 2 -16.71 20.71 -11.81
CA LYS A 2 -16.61 19.23 -11.87
C LYS A 2 -15.14 18.83 -11.95
N VAL A 3 -14.74 17.88 -11.11
CA VAL A 3 -13.36 17.39 -11.05
C VAL A 3 -13.33 15.88 -11.17
N ALA A 4 -12.52 15.38 -12.08
CA ALA A 4 -12.28 13.95 -12.26
C ALA A 4 -10.87 13.60 -11.78
N ILE A 5 -10.71 12.54 -10.96
CA ILE A 5 -9.40 12.14 -10.42
C ILE A 5 -9.07 10.71 -10.84
N TYR A 6 -7.89 10.53 -11.42
CA TYR A 6 -7.33 9.22 -11.74
C TYR A 6 -6.12 8.93 -10.85
N THR A 7 -6.16 7.82 -10.12
CA THR A 7 -5.12 7.45 -9.18
C THR A 7 -4.30 6.28 -9.68
N LEU A 8 -3.00 6.47 -9.70
CA LEU A 8 -2.00 5.42 -9.91
C LEU A 8 -1.19 5.22 -8.63
N GLY A 9 -0.81 3.97 -8.35
CA GLY A 9 0.19 3.67 -7.33
C GLY A 9 -0.32 2.96 -6.09
N CYS A 10 0.27 3.31 -4.93
CA CYS A 10 0.13 2.60 -3.68
C CYS A 10 -1.10 3.06 -2.86
N LYS A 11 -1.32 2.40 -1.73
CA LYS A 11 -2.39 2.74 -0.77
C LYS A 11 -2.31 4.18 -0.27
N VAL A 12 -1.09 4.75 -0.15
CA VAL A 12 -0.90 6.16 0.23
C VAL A 12 -1.48 7.08 -0.84
N ASN A 13 -1.23 6.83 -2.13
CA ASN A 13 -1.82 7.63 -3.20
C ASN A 13 -3.35 7.50 -3.21
N GLN A 14 -3.89 6.32 -2.95
CA GLN A 14 -5.34 6.11 -2.86
C GLN A 14 -5.94 6.90 -1.69
N TYR A 15 -5.31 6.85 -0.50
CA TYR A 15 -5.71 7.66 0.65
C TYR A 15 -5.67 9.16 0.33
N GLU A 16 -4.59 9.64 -0.29
CA GLU A 16 -4.46 11.05 -0.66
C GLU A 16 -5.53 11.49 -1.67
N THR A 17 -5.88 10.62 -2.62
CA THR A 17 -6.99 10.88 -3.56
C THR A 17 -8.34 10.98 -2.82
N GLN A 18 -8.63 10.04 -1.92
CA GLN A 18 -9.86 10.07 -1.12
C GLN A 18 -9.97 11.37 -0.32
N ALA A 19 -8.86 11.81 0.30
CA ALA A 19 -8.81 13.07 1.02
C ALA A 19 -9.02 14.29 0.12
N MET A 20 -8.45 14.29 -1.10
CA MET A 20 -8.70 15.34 -2.09
C MET A 20 -10.17 15.37 -2.53
N GLU A 21 -10.79 14.22 -2.78
CA GLU A 21 -12.21 14.11 -3.13
C GLU A 21 -13.12 14.66 -2.02
N GLN A 22 -12.86 14.29 -0.76
CA GLN A 22 -13.59 14.84 0.37
C GLN A 22 -13.44 16.36 0.47
N SER A 23 -12.21 16.87 0.32
CA SER A 23 -11.92 18.30 0.36
C SER A 23 -12.61 19.07 -0.77
N LEU A 24 -12.67 18.50 -1.98
CA LEU A 24 -13.40 19.06 -3.11
C LEU A 24 -14.90 19.13 -2.82
N ARG A 25 -15.52 18.04 -2.34
CA ARG A 25 -16.94 18.03 -1.98
C ARG A 25 -17.26 19.02 -0.87
N ALA A 26 -16.42 19.14 0.15
CA ALA A 26 -16.57 20.10 1.24
C ALA A 26 -16.53 21.57 0.77
N ARG A 27 -15.85 21.84 -0.35
CA ARG A 27 -15.81 23.18 -1.01
C ARG A 27 -16.92 23.37 -2.05
N GLY A 28 -17.87 22.44 -2.16
CA GLY A 28 -19.00 22.52 -3.09
C GLY A 28 -18.68 22.12 -4.53
N HIS A 29 -17.58 21.38 -4.74
CA HIS A 29 -17.27 20.81 -6.06
C HIS A 29 -17.88 19.43 -6.23
N GLU A 30 -18.15 19.06 -7.48
CA GLU A 30 -18.64 17.75 -7.88
C GLU A 30 -17.45 16.87 -8.29
N VAL A 31 -17.32 15.69 -7.71
CA VAL A 31 -16.34 14.67 -8.13
C VAL A 31 -17.06 13.69 -9.05
N VAL A 32 -16.55 13.57 -10.27
CA VAL A 32 -17.14 12.76 -11.35
C VAL A 32 -16.20 11.65 -11.79
N ASP A 33 -16.71 10.67 -12.57
CA ASP A 33 -15.85 9.64 -13.15
C ASP A 33 -14.84 10.24 -14.15
N PHE A 34 -13.68 9.60 -14.28
CA PHE A 34 -12.63 10.09 -15.18
C PHE A 34 -13.00 10.00 -16.68
N ALA A 35 -14.05 9.27 -17.00
CA ALA A 35 -14.60 9.19 -18.33
C ALA A 35 -15.63 10.31 -18.64
N ASP A 36 -16.14 10.98 -17.61
CA ASP A 36 -17.14 12.04 -17.75
C ASP A 36 -16.51 13.38 -18.11
N ALA A 37 -17.32 14.31 -18.59
CA ALA A 37 -16.90 15.69 -18.85
C ALA A 37 -16.69 16.42 -17.52
N ALA A 38 -15.51 17.02 -17.34
CA ALA A 38 -15.11 17.76 -16.16
C ALA A 38 -14.40 19.08 -16.51
N ASP A 39 -14.42 20.03 -15.59
CA ASP A 39 -13.66 21.28 -15.69
C ASP A 39 -12.16 21.06 -15.45
N ALA A 40 -11.83 20.04 -14.63
CA ALA A 40 -10.46 19.68 -14.31
C ALA A 40 -10.28 18.15 -14.20
N TYR A 41 -9.17 17.66 -14.72
CA TYR A 41 -8.71 16.26 -14.62
C TYR A 41 -7.43 16.21 -13.80
N VAL A 42 -7.46 15.49 -12.70
CA VAL A 42 -6.29 15.30 -11.81
C VAL A 42 -5.73 13.89 -12.00
N VAL A 43 -4.44 13.78 -12.31
CA VAL A 43 -3.74 12.49 -12.34
C VAL A 43 -2.80 12.43 -11.14
N ASN A 44 -3.19 11.66 -10.11
CA ASN A 44 -2.35 11.37 -8.95
C ASN A 44 -1.42 10.21 -9.29
N THR A 45 -0.12 10.48 -9.42
CA THR A 45 0.85 9.65 -10.10
C THR A 45 1.72 8.82 -9.16
N CYS A 46 2.19 7.69 -9.67
CA CYS A 46 3.16 6.82 -9.02
C CYS A 46 4.49 6.83 -9.79
N SER A 47 5.60 6.59 -9.07
CA SER A 47 6.95 6.47 -9.65
C SER A 47 7.72 5.24 -9.11
N VAL A 48 7.00 4.20 -8.66
CA VAL A 48 7.63 2.97 -8.14
C VAL A 48 8.27 2.16 -9.26
N THR A 49 7.66 2.12 -10.44
CA THR A 49 8.18 1.40 -11.61
C THR A 49 8.16 2.27 -12.86
N ALA A 50 9.00 1.96 -13.84
CA ALA A 50 9.01 2.63 -15.14
C ALA A 50 7.65 2.50 -15.87
N VAL A 51 6.95 1.38 -15.67
CA VAL A 51 5.59 1.17 -16.20
C VAL A 51 4.59 2.15 -15.57
N SER A 52 4.74 2.46 -14.28
CA SER A 52 3.88 3.45 -13.60
C SER A 52 4.08 4.85 -14.18
N ASP A 53 5.32 5.24 -14.48
CA ASP A 53 5.61 6.53 -15.13
C ASP A 53 5.01 6.59 -16.53
N GLN A 54 5.12 5.49 -17.30
CA GLN A 54 4.53 5.40 -18.63
C GLN A 54 3.00 5.53 -18.58
N LYS A 55 2.34 4.82 -17.66
CA LYS A 55 0.89 4.91 -17.44
C LYS A 55 0.48 6.31 -17.02
N SER A 56 1.25 6.97 -16.15
CA SER A 56 1.00 8.36 -15.74
C SER A 56 0.98 9.29 -16.96
N ARG A 57 2.01 9.21 -17.81
CA ARG A 57 2.05 10.01 -19.05
C ARG A 57 0.91 9.69 -20.02
N GLN A 58 0.51 8.42 -20.13
CA GLN A 58 -0.63 8.02 -20.98
C GLN A 58 -1.94 8.64 -20.49
N MET A 59 -2.20 8.63 -19.18
CA MET A 59 -3.43 9.18 -18.61
C MET A 59 -3.49 10.71 -18.77
N VAL A 60 -2.38 11.40 -18.56
CA VAL A 60 -2.28 12.85 -18.84
C VAL A 60 -2.61 13.17 -20.31
N ARG A 61 -1.97 12.48 -21.24
CA ARG A 61 -2.20 12.68 -22.68
C ARG A 61 -3.64 12.34 -23.08
N ARG A 62 -4.21 11.29 -22.46
CA ARG A 62 -5.61 10.90 -22.70
C ARG A 62 -6.57 12.01 -22.26
N ALA A 63 -6.40 12.53 -21.04
CA ALA A 63 -7.24 13.62 -20.52
C ALA A 63 -7.18 14.84 -21.44
N LYS A 64 -5.98 15.32 -21.81
CA LYS A 64 -5.82 16.48 -22.66
C LYS A 64 -6.37 16.28 -24.08
N LYS A 65 -6.20 15.08 -24.65
CA LYS A 65 -6.73 14.75 -25.98
C LYS A 65 -8.27 14.69 -26.00
N GLN A 66 -8.87 14.14 -24.97
CA GLN A 66 -10.34 13.98 -24.90
C GLN A 66 -11.04 15.28 -24.48
N HIS A 67 -10.38 16.10 -23.68
CA HIS A 67 -10.92 17.35 -23.09
C HIS A 67 -9.91 18.50 -23.23
N PRO A 68 -9.68 19.03 -24.43
CA PRO A 68 -8.64 20.04 -24.70
C PRO A 68 -8.78 21.33 -23.87
N GLU A 69 -10.02 21.73 -23.58
CA GLU A 69 -10.34 22.96 -22.85
C GLU A 69 -10.30 22.80 -21.31
N ALA A 70 -10.30 21.55 -20.84
CA ALA A 70 -10.24 21.27 -19.41
C ALA A 70 -8.83 21.48 -18.87
N VAL A 71 -8.75 21.84 -17.60
CA VAL A 71 -7.49 21.90 -16.86
C VAL A 71 -7.00 20.47 -16.58
N VAL A 72 -5.75 20.17 -16.93
CA VAL A 72 -5.12 18.91 -16.59
C VAL A 72 -4.05 19.14 -15.54
N ALA A 73 -4.27 18.57 -14.36
CA ALA A 73 -3.37 18.65 -13.22
C ALA A 73 -2.65 17.31 -12.98
N VAL A 74 -1.37 17.37 -12.66
CA VAL A 74 -0.55 16.21 -12.31
C VAL A 74 0.03 16.40 -10.93
N CYS A 75 -0.14 15.41 -10.05
CA CYS A 75 0.47 15.42 -8.72
C CYS A 75 1.03 14.04 -8.35
N GLY A 76 1.71 13.94 -7.21
CA GLY A 76 2.21 12.67 -6.70
C GLY A 76 3.71 12.46 -6.91
N CYS A 77 4.13 11.18 -6.91
CA CYS A 77 5.55 10.84 -6.90
C CYS A 77 6.27 11.16 -8.22
N TYR A 78 5.58 11.05 -9.37
CA TYR A 78 6.23 11.27 -10.66
C TYR A 78 6.69 12.71 -10.86
N PRO A 79 5.86 13.77 -10.70
CA PRO A 79 6.34 15.15 -10.77
C PRO A 79 7.36 15.48 -9.69
N GLN A 80 7.27 14.90 -8.50
CA GLN A 80 8.24 15.13 -7.42
C GLN A 80 9.66 14.66 -7.76
N THR A 81 9.78 13.57 -8.52
CA THR A 81 11.08 12.95 -8.84
C THR A 81 11.56 13.20 -10.27
N HIS A 82 10.64 13.51 -11.20
CA HIS A 82 10.91 13.67 -12.63
C HIS A 82 10.21 14.94 -13.16
N ALA A 83 10.38 16.07 -12.46
CA ALA A 83 9.72 17.33 -12.79
C ALA A 83 9.96 17.76 -14.25
N ASP A 84 11.19 17.63 -14.76
CA ASP A 84 11.56 18.02 -16.13
C ASP A 84 10.81 17.23 -17.20
N ASP A 85 10.50 15.96 -16.93
CA ASP A 85 9.72 15.14 -17.87
C ASP A 85 8.25 15.57 -17.85
N VAL A 86 7.71 15.91 -16.67
CA VAL A 86 6.32 16.37 -16.54
C VAL A 86 6.16 17.76 -17.13
N ARG A 87 7.15 18.66 -17.02
CA ARG A 87 7.15 19.98 -17.63
C ARG A 87 7.04 19.96 -19.16
N LYS A 88 7.49 18.87 -19.80
CA LYS A 88 7.37 18.63 -21.24
C LYS A 88 5.98 18.19 -21.68
N LEU A 89 5.10 17.83 -20.73
CA LEU A 89 3.73 17.46 -21.01
C LEU A 89 2.84 18.70 -21.09
N ASP A 90 1.75 18.58 -21.86
CA ASP A 90 0.71 19.59 -21.90
C ASP A 90 -0.19 19.46 -20.66
N VAL A 91 0.22 20.16 -19.59
CA VAL A 91 -0.45 20.17 -18.29
C VAL A 91 -0.54 21.59 -17.74
N ASP A 92 -1.60 21.86 -17.02
CA ASP A 92 -1.91 23.19 -16.52
C ASP A 92 -1.51 23.38 -15.05
N LEU A 93 -1.44 22.29 -14.27
CA LEU A 93 -0.95 22.31 -12.89
C LEU A 93 -0.01 21.13 -12.63
N ILE A 94 1.17 21.44 -12.08
CA ILE A 94 2.16 20.45 -11.65
C ILE A 94 2.36 20.60 -10.14
N ALA A 95 2.12 19.53 -9.37
CA ALA A 95 2.38 19.53 -7.93
C ALA A 95 3.12 18.26 -7.49
N GLY A 96 3.91 18.38 -6.44
CA GLY A 96 4.65 17.26 -5.85
C GLY A 96 3.77 16.31 -5.01
N THR A 97 4.39 15.71 -4.00
CA THR A 97 3.73 14.81 -3.03
C THR A 97 3.30 15.50 -1.74
N GLY A 98 3.62 16.75 -1.53
CA GLY A 98 3.27 17.55 -0.36
C GLY A 98 2.03 18.40 -0.58
N ASP A 99 1.51 18.96 0.54
CA ASP A 99 0.45 19.98 0.57
C ASP A 99 -0.78 19.64 -0.29
N ARG A 100 -1.47 18.56 0.06
CA ARG A 100 -2.71 18.15 -0.62
C ARG A 100 -3.85 19.14 -0.40
N THR A 101 -3.83 19.80 0.75
CA THR A 101 -4.81 20.85 1.09
C THR A 101 -4.64 22.07 0.21
N GLY A 102 -3.42 22.57 0.06
CA GLY A 102 -3.10 23.69 -0.82
C GLY A 102 -3.26 23.39 -2.30
N PHE A 103 -3.06 22.11 -2.69
CA PHE A 103 -3.27 21.67 -4.07
C PHE A 103 -4.67 21.97 -4.60
N ILE A 104 -5.72 21.83 -3.77
CA ILE A 104 -7.10 22.13 -4.19
C ILE A 104 -7.26 23.61 -4.54
N GLY A 105 -6.68 24.50 -3.73
CA GLY A 105 -6.69 25.94 -4.03
C GLY A 105 -5.95 26.30 -5.33
N LEU A 106 -4.82 25.63 -5.59
CA LEU A 106 -4.10 25.80 -6.86
C LEU A 106 -4.90 25.26 -8.05
N LEU A 107 -5.65 24.18 -7.87
CA LEU A 107 -6.53 23.65 -8.92
C LEU A 107 -7.66 24.64 -9.25
N GLU A 108 -8.30 25.21 -8.23
CA GLU A 108 -9.31 26.28 -8.40
C GLU A 108 -8.74 27.48 -9.14
N GLN A 109 -7.54 27.91 -8.75
CA GLN A 109 -6.84 29.01 -9.41
C GLN A 109 -6.50 28.69 -10.87
N ALA A 110 -5.99 27.49 -11.16
CA ALA A 110 -5.67 27.08 -12.54
C ALA A 110 -6.92 27.08 -13.45
N VAL A 111 -8.06 26.62 -12.92
CA VAL A 111 -9.35 26.66 -13.65
C VAL A 111 -9.82 28.09 -13.90
N ALA A 112 -9.71 28.96 -12.90
CA ALA A 112 -10.18 30.35 -13.00
C ALA A 112 -9.29 31.22 -13.93
N GLU A 113 -7.98 31.09 -13.81
CA GLU A 113 -7.02 31.94 -14.50
C GLU A 113 -6.54 31.39 -15.86
N LYS A 114 -6.80 30.11 -16.14
CA LYS A 114 -6.36 29.41 -17.37
C LYS A 114 -4.86 29.58 -17.64
N ARG A 115 -4.04 29.56 -16.58
CA ARG A 115 -2.59 29.64 -16.67
C ARG A 115 -1.92 28.44 -16.03
N ARG A 116 -0.75 28.09 -16.51
CA ARG A 116 0.06 27.02 -15.93
C ARG A 116 0.60 27.42 -14.56
N LEU A 117 0.43 26.52 -13.59
CA LEU A 117 0.94 26.67 -12.23
C LEU A 117 1.88 25.48 -11.88
N GLU A 118 2.86 25.74 -11.04
CA GLU A 118 3.76 24.71 -10.54
C GLU A 118 4.00 24.89 -9.03
N ALA A 119 3.87 23.79 -8.27
CA ALA A 119 4.07 23.74 -6.83
C ALA A 119 4.77 22.42 -6.43
N ILE A 120 6.07 22.36 -6.72
CA ILE A 120 6.92 21.25 -6.28
C ILE A 120 7.83 21.77 -5.18
N ASP A 121 7.60 21.28 -3.96
CA ASP A 121 8.43 21.61 -2.80
C ASP A 121 9.64 20.68 -2.68
N LYS A 122 10.57 21.02 -1.80
CA LYS A 122 11.72 20.20 -1.47
C LYS A 122 11.33 19.15 -0.42
N SER A 123 11.13 17.90 -0.84
CA SER A 123 10.66 16.82 0.02
C SER A 123 11.50 16.65 1.32
N PHE A 124 12.81 16.89 1.25
CA PHE A 124 13.73 16.78 2.40
C PHE A 124 13.59 17.90 3.44
N GLU A 125 12.91 19.00 3.11
CA GLU A 125 12.66 20.10 4.05
C GLU A 125 11.38 19.92 4.87
N ARG A 126 10.53 18.93 4.52
CA ARG A 126 9.29 18.64 5.24
C ARG A 126 9.56 18.11 6.65
N ARG A 127 8.82 18.61 7.64
CA ARG A 127 9.00 18.22 9.06
C ARG A 127 7.70 17.82 9.75
N VAL A 128 6.55 18.17 9.18
CA VAL A 128 5.25 17.98 9.80
C VAL A 128 4.45 16.98 8.97
N PHE A 129 3.73 16.09 9.63
CA PHE A 129 2.77 15.20 8.99
C PHE A 129 1.54 16.02 8.57
N GLU A 130 1.14 15.90 7.33
CA GLU A 130 -0.09 16.52 6.84
C GLU A 130 -1.30 15.66 7.25
N VAL A 131 -2.10 16.18 8.17
CA VAL A 131 -3.31 15.51 8.62
C VAL A 131 -4.42 15.75 7.60
N LEU A 132 -4.76 14.73 6.86
CA LEU A 132 -5.83 14.75 5.86
C LEU A 132 -7.06 13.99 6.37
N PRO A 133 -8.27 14.30 5.87
CA PRO A 133 -9.46 13.56 6.24
C PRO A 133 -9.36 12.10 5.79
N ALA A 134 -9.77 11.18 6.65
CA ALA A 134 -9.83 9.75 6.37
C ALA A 134 -11.29 9.32 6.08
N GLY A 135 -11.50 8.23 5.34
CA GLY A 135 -12.84 7.73 5.02
C GLY A 135 -13.51 8.45 3.85
N GLY A 136 -14.82 8.68 3.95
CA GLY A 136 -15.60 9.43 2.94
C GLY A 136 -15.85 8.67 1.62
N MET A 137 -15.66 7.37 1.59
CA MET A 137 -15.93 6.53 0.43
C MET A 137 -17.27 5.79 0.64
N GLU A 138 -18.26 6.19 -0.11
CA GLU A 138 -19.52 5.44 -0.18
C GLU A 138 -19.28 4.00 -0.69
N ASN A 139 -20.02 3.05 -0.13
CA ASN A 139 -19.95 1.62 -0.50
C ASN A 139 -18.59 0.94 -0.29
N ARG A 140 -17.72 1.47 0.60
CA ARG A 140 -16.50 0.79 1.03
C ARG A 140 -16.65 0.20 2.42
N THR A 141 -16.23 -1.05 2.58
CA THR A 141 -16.24 -1.77 3.86
C THR A 141 -14.97 -1.54 4.67
N ARG A 142 -13.89 -1.14 3.97
CA ARG A 142 -12.56 -0.90 4.54
C ARG A 142 -12.11 0.53 4.29
N ALA A 143 -11.64 1.20 5.33
CA ALA A 143 -11.00 2.51 5.24
C ALA A 143 -9.48 2.40 5.30
N MET A 144 -8.80 3.30 4.61
CA MET A 144 -7.35 3.49 4.78
C MET A 144 -7.12 4.61 5.78
N LEU A 145 -6.17 4.41 6.70
CA LEU A 145 -5.70 5.43 7.62
C LEU A 145 -4.19 5.59 7.41
N LYS A 146 -3.77 6.71 6.82
CA LYS A 146 -2.36 7.05 6.66
C LYS A 146 -1.79 7.51 7.99
N VAL A 147 -0.91 6.72 8.56
CA VAL A 147 -0.31 7.00 9.87
C VAL A 147 1.13 7.48 9.79
N GLU A 148 1.77 7.29 8.64
CA GLU A 148 3.17 7.66 8.42
C GLU A 148 3.39 8.08 6.96
N ASP A 149 4.34 8.99 6.74
CA ASP A 149 4.82 9.39 5.42
C ASP A 149 6.33 9.64 5.45
N GLY A 150 7.00 9.26 4.35
CA GLY A 150 8.43 9.42 4.20
C GLY A 150 9.24 8.20 4.61
N CYS A 151 10.51 8.16 4.20
CA CYS A 151 11.41 7.05 4.52
C CYS A 151 12.87 7.50 4.41
N VAL A 152 13.72 7.07 5.34
CA VAL A 152 15.16 7.35 5.36
C VAL A 152 16.02 6.08 5.26
N ASN A 153 15.46 4.96 4.81
CA ASN A 153 16.20 3.71 4.67
C ASN A 153 17.18 3.73 3.49
N PHE A 154 16.91 4.54 2.46
CA PHE A 154 17.75 4.68 1.27
C PHE A 154 18.15 3.33 0.65
N CYS A 155 17.18 2.41 0.52
CA CYS A 155 17.40 1.19 -0.23
C CYS A 155 17.84 1.55 -1.66
N THR A 156 18.86 0.88 -2.18
CA THR A 156 19.54 1.29 -3.42
C THR A 156 18.66 1.35 -4.66
N TYR A 157 17.53 0.65 -4.65
CA TYR A 157 16.54 0.62 -5.73
C TYR A 157 15.37 1.61 -5.55
N CYS A 158 15.27 2.27 -4.39
CA CYS A 158 14.04 2.92 -3.95
C CYS A 158 14.05 4.43 -4.19
N ILE A 159 13.00 4.92 -4.83
CA ILE A 159 12.80 6.34 -5.11
C ILE A 159 12.06 7.08 -3.98
N PHE A 160 11.43 6.36 -3.03
CA PHE A 160 10.59 6.97 -2.01
C PHE A 160 11.28 8.01 -1.13
N PRO A 161 12.54 7.85 -0.67
CA PRO A 161 13.21 8.90 0.09
C PRO A 161 13.23 10.23 -0.64
N TYR A 162 13.45 10.20 -1.94
CA TYR A 162 13.52 11.41 -2.79
C TYR A 162 12.13 11.99 -3.08
N ALA A 163 11.12 11.14 -3.21
CA ALA A 163 9.75 11.57 -3.47
C ALA A 163 9.04 12.08 -2.21
N ARG A 164 9.26 11.45 -1.07
CA ARG A 164 8.48 11.67 0.15
C ARG A 164 9.25 12.39 1.27
N GLY A 165 10.59 12.34 1.23
CA GLY A 165 11.45 12.96 2.25
C GLY A 165 11.53 12.18 3.57
N PRO A 166 11.90 12.87 4.69
CA PRO A 166 12.06 12.24 5.99
C PRO A 166 10.76 11.72 6.57
N VAL A 167 10.89 10.80 7.52
CA VAL A 167 9.75 10.23 8.27
C VAL A 167 8.98 11.32 8.98
N ARG A 168 7.66 11.26 8.85
CA ARG A 168 6.69 12.09 9.53
C ARG A 168 5.54 11.20 9.98
N SER A 169 5.21 11.25 11.25
CA SER A 169 4.20 10.41 11.87
C SER A 169 2.94 11.19 12.21
N LEU A 170 1.77 10.61 11.95
CA LEU A 170 0.52 11.12 12.48
C LEU A 170 0.56 11.02 14.02
N PRO A 171 0.33 12.11 14.77
CA PRO A 171 0.29 12.06 16.23
C PRO A 171 -0.71 11.02 16.75
N LEU A 172 -0.38 10.38 17.87
CA LEU A 172 -1.16 9.27 18.43
C LEU A 172 -2.62 9.66 18.70
N ASP A 173 -2.85 10.84 19.29
CA ASP A 173 -4.17 11.38 19.58
C ASP A 173 -4.99 11.59 18.30
N LYS A 174 -4.37 12.10 17.24
CA LYS A 174 -5.00 12.29 15.94
C LYS A 174 -5.30 10.96 15.24
N ALA A 175 -4.43 9.97 15.38
CA ALA A 175 -4.68 8.64 14.84
C ALA A 175 -5.89 7.97 15.54
N ALA A 176 -5.97 8.07 16.87
CA ALA A 176 -7.09 7.57 17.66
C ALA A 176 -8.41 8.30 17.32
N GLU A 177 -8.37 9.64 17.18
CA GLU A 177 -9.51 10.46 16.76
C GLU A 177 -10.06 10.03 15.39
N GLN A 178 -9.17 9.89 14.39
CA GLN A 178 -9.57 9.45 13.05
C GLN A 178 -10.10 8.01 13.06
N ALA A 179 -9.49 7.09 13.80
CA ALA A 179 -9.96 5.72 13.92
C ALA A 179 -11.37 5.65 14.52
N LYS A 180 -11.63 6.45 15.57
CA LYS A 180 -12.97 6.59 16.17
C LYS A 180 -14.00 7.14 15.17
N GLY A 181 -13.63 8.14 14.37
CA GLY A 181 -14.47 8.68 13.30
C GLY A 181 -14.82 7.62 12.26
N LEU A 182 -13.83 6.88 11.77
CA LEU A 182 -14.03 5.79 10.80
C LEU A 182 -14.95 4.68 11.35
N ALA A 183 -14.81 4.33 12.62
CA ALA A 183 -15.72 3.39 13.27
C ALA A 183 -17.17 3.91 13.33
N ALA A 184 -17.35 5.20 13.65
CA ALA A 184 -18.66 5.86 13.67
C ALA A 184 -19.29 5.96 12.27
N ASP A 185 -18.48 6.11 11.22
CA ASP A 185 -18.90 6.11 9.81
C ASP A 185 -19.30 4.69 9.31
N GLY A 186 -19.18 3.66 10.15
CA GLY A 186 -19.62 2.30 9.85
C GLY A 186 -18.60 1.41 9.14
N TYR A 187 -17.35 1.83 9.01
CA TYR A 187 -16.29 0.96 8.47
C TYR A 187 -16.05 -0.23 9.41
N ARG A 188 -15.88 -1.42 8.85
CA ARG A 188 -15.62 -2.66 9.58
C ARG A 188 -14.15 -3.04 9.66
N GLU A 189 -13.31 -2.44 8.83
CA GLU A 189 -11.87 -2.64 8.84
C GLU A 189 -11.14 -1.33 8.57
N ILE A 190 -10.07 -1.05 9.33
CA ILE A 190 -9.14 0.06 9.12
C ILE A 190 -7.78 -0.52 8.73
N VAL A 191 -7.28 -0.10 7.56
CA VAL A 191 -5.95 -0.49 7.06
C VAL A 191 -4.96 0.62 7.37
N LEU A 192 -4.05 0.39 8.32
CA LEU A 192 -2.98 1.34 8.62
C LEU A 192 -1.99 1.37 7.45
N THR A 193 -1.79 2.53 6.86
CA THR A 193 -0.92 2.69 5.69
C THR A 193 0.10 3.80 5.89
N GLY A 194 1.18 3.72 5.14
CA GLY A 194 2.27 4.68 5.11
C GLY A 194 3.29 4.27 4.06
N ILE A 195 4.36 5.01 3.95
CA ILE A 195 5.51 4.66 3.11
C ILE A 195 6.34 3.57 3.78
N GLU A 196 6.52 3.69 5.10
CA GLU A 196 7.19 2.69 5.95
C GLU A 196 6.66 2.79 7.38
N ILE A 197 5.51 2.18 7.66
CA ILE A 197 4.79 2.33 8.95
C ILE A 197 5.60 1.85 10.16
N SER A 198 6.60 0.99 9.97
CA SER A 198 7.54 0.56 11.02
C SER A 198 8.42 1.71 11.55
N SER A 199 8.44 2.83 10.85
CA SER A 199 9.15 4.04 11.27
C SER A 199 8.28 5.02 12.05
N TRP A 200 6.98 4.72 12.21
CA TRP A 200 6.09 5.56 12.99
C TRP A 200 6.61 5.81 14.40
N GLY A 201 6.52 7.03 14.85
CA GLY A 201 6.95 7.49 16.16
C GLY A 201 8.41 7.94 16.24
N LYS A 202 9.28 7.57 15.29
CA LYS A 202 10.72 7.91 15.35
C LYS A 202 11.00 9.41 15.31
N ASP A 203 10.16 10.18 14.61
CA ASP A 203 10.25 11.64 14.51
C ASP A 203 9.58 12.37 15.69
N LEU A 204 8.63 11.73 16.37
CA LEU A 204 7.86 12.33 17.47
C LEU A 204 8.66 12.48 18.77
N LYS A 205 9.75 11.74 18.93
CA LYS A 205 10.63 11.77 20.12
C LYS A 205 9.91 11.47 21.45
N THR A 206 8.80 10.74 21.38
CA THR A 206 8.00 10.32 22.56
C THR A 206 8.44 8.98 23.13
N GLY A 207 9.28 8.24 22.42
CA GLY A 207 9.62 6.85 22.73
C GLY A 207 8.55 5.84 22.32
N GLN A 208 7.43 6.30 21.79
CA GLN A 208 6.36 5.44 21.28
C GLN A 208 6.77 4.77 19.97
N THR A 209 6.24 3.57 19.75
CA THR A 209 6.51 2.72 18.60
C THR A 209 5.21 2.32 17.89
N LEU A 210 5.30 1.59 16.80
CA LEU A 210 4.14 1.16 16.03
C LEU A 210 3.13 0.38 16.90
N ILE A 211 3.58 -0.44 17.86
CA ILE A 211 2.64 -1.21 18.68
C ILE A 211 1.82 -0.31 19.63
N ASP A 212 2.40 0.79 20.12
CA ASP A 212 1.65 1.77 20.93
C ASP A 212 0.54 2.43 20.11
N LEU A 213 0.82 2.73 18.84
CA LEU A 213 -0.18 3.24 17.90
C LEU A 213 -1.30 2.22 17.66
N VAL A 214 -0.94 0.95 17.41
CA VAL A 214 -1.92 -0.12 17.15
C VAL A 214 -2.85 -0.31 18.34
N GLU A 215 -2.31 -0.37 19.56
CA GLU A 215 -3.09 -0.47 20.80
C GLU A 215 -4.06 0.71 20.97
N ALA A 216 -3.59 1.94 20.73
CA ALA A 216 -4.42 3.13 20.82
C ALA A 216 -5.57 3.14 19.79
N ILE A 217 -5.30 2.71 18.56
CA ILE A 217 -6.30 2.60 17.50
C ILE A 217 -7.31 1.50 17.81
N CYS A 218 -6.86 0.32 18.27
CA CYS A 218 -7.77 -0.76 18.69
C CYS A 218 -8.70 -0.32 19.83
N ALA A 219 -8.18 0.45 20.79
CA ALA A 219 -8.98 0.98 21.89
C ALA A 219 -9.98 2.06 21.44
N ALA A 220 -9.61 2.88 20.45
CA ALA A 220 -10.46 3.96 19.92
C ALA A 220 -11.58 3.47 18.98
N ALA A 221 -11.39 2.33 18.32
CA ALA A 221 -12.30 1.75 17.34
C ALA A 221 -12.72 0.30 17.72
N PRO A 222 -13.41 0.11 18.87
CA PRO A 222 -13.80 -1.24 19.32
C PRO A 222 -14.73 -1.91 18.29
N GLY A 223 -14.51 -3.19 18.03
CA GLY A 223 -15.28 -3.98 17.05
C GLY A 223 -14.90 -3.76 15.59
N VAL A 224 -13.94 -2.88 15.29
CA VAL A 224 -13.39 -2.66 13.94
C VAL A 224 -12.07 -3.40 13.80
N ARG A 225 -11.90 -4.18 12.73
CA ARG A 225 -10.64 -4.90 12.45
C ARG A 225 -9.54 -3.91 12.07
N ILE A 226 -8.36 -4.11 12.60
CA ILE A 226 -7.17 -3.32 12.29
C ILE A 226 -6.20 -4.18 11.49
N ARG A 227 -5.85 -3.72 10.30
CA ARG A 227 -4.88 -4.40 9.42
C ARG A 227 -3.66 -3.52 9.23
N LEU A 228 -2.49 -4.13 9.33
CA LEU A 228 -1.22 -3.43 9.14
C LEU A 228 -0.84 -3.39 7.65
N GLY A 229 -0.27 -2.29 7.21
CA GLY A 229 0.44 -2.19 5.96
C GLY A 229 1.78 -2.93 6.00
N SER A 230 2.68 -2.62 5.06
CA SER A 230 3.97 -3.28 4.96
C SER A 230 4.88 -2.96 6.15
N LEU A 231 5.50 -4.00 6.71
CA LEU A 231 6.38 -3.95 7.87
C LEU A 231 7.82 -4.25 7.48
N GLU A 232 8.73 -3.53 8.09
CA GLU A 232 10.15 -3.87 8.08
C GLU A 232 10.39 -4.99 9.09
N PRO A 233 11.13 -6.06 8.74
CA PRO A 233 11.24 -7.27 9.57
C PRO A 233 11.69 -7.02 11.01
N ARG A 234 12.58 -6.05 11.26
CA ARG A 234 13.08 -5.72 12.60
C ARG A 234 12.03 -5.18 13.56
N THR A 235 10.88 -4.74 13.05
CA THR A 235 9.73 -4.33 13.86
C THR A 235 9.10 -5.51 14.61
N ILE A 236 9.21 -6.71 14.03
CA ILE A 236 8.69 -7.93 14.64
C ILE A 236 9.66 -8.37 15.74
N THR A 237 9.47 -7.85 16.94
CA THR A 237 10.16 -8.23 18.15
C THR A 237 9.26 -9.09 19.04
N GLU A 238 9.82 -9.73 20.04
CA GLU A 238 9.02 -10.49 21.00
C GLU A 238 8.00 -9.60 21.72
N ASP A 239 8.40 -8.37 22.11
CA ASP A 239 7.49 -7.39 22.73
C ASP A 239 6.34 -7.02 21.78
N PHE A 240 6.65 -6.73 20.50
CA PHE A 240 5.63 -6.47 19.51
C PHE A 240 4.64 -7.65 19.41
N CYS A 241 5.14 -8.88 19.25
CA CYS A 241 4.29 -10.05 19.08
C CYS A 241 3.43 -10.33 20.32
N ARG A 242 4.02 -10.24 21.52
CA ARG A 242 3.30 -10.46 22.79
C ARG A 242 2.16 -9.45 22.98
N ARG A 243 2.40 -8.17 22.68
CA ARG A 243 1.39 -7.11 22.79
C ARG A 243 0.34 -7.22 21.68
N ALA A 244 0.76 -7.50 20.47
CA ALA A 244 -0.12 -7.62 19.31
C ALA A 244 -1.04 -8.84 19.41
N ALA A 245 -0.57 -9.97 19.94
CA ALA A 245 -1.35 -11.20 20.04
C ALA A 245 -2.56 -11.14 20.99
N VAL A 246 -2.55 -10.18 21.93
CA VAL A 246 -3.69 -9.99 22.85
C VAL A 246 -4.72 -8.99 22.31
N LEU A 247 -4.54 -8.44 21.11
CA LEU A 247 -5.48 -7.51 20.49
C LEU A 247 -6.45 -8.27 19.57
N PRO A 248 -7.70 -8.52 19.99
CA PRO A 248 -8.60 -9.41 19.27
C PRO A 248 -9.05 -8.85 17.90
N MET A 249 -8.93 -7.53 17.72
CA MET A 249 -9.29 -6.89 16.45
C MET A 249 -8.12 -6.73 15.49
N LEU A 250 -6.89 -7.03 15.90
CA LEU A 250 -5.74 -7.01 15.00
C LEU A 250 -5.77 -8.23 14.08
N CYS A 251 -5.79 -7.96 12.78
CA CYS A 251 -5.77 -9.02 11.77
C CYS A 251 -4.45 -9.79 11.81
N PRO A 252 -4.46 -11.14 11.90
CA PRO A 252 -3.26 -11.98 11.90
C PRO A 252 -2.69 -12.12 10.48
N GLN A 253 -2.45 -10.99 9.83
CA GLN A 253 -1.85 -10.89 8.51
C GLN A 253 -0.71 -9.88 8.56
N PHE A 254 0.49 -10.31 8.22
CA PHE A 254 1.69 -9.51 8.30
C PHE A 254 2.44 -9.51 6.96
N HIS A 255 2.47 -8.35 6.33
CA HIS A 255 3.25 -8.17 5.11
C HIS A 255 4.67 -7.72 5.46
N LEU A 256 5.64 -8.63 5.37
CA LEU A 256 7.05 -8.36 5.67
C LEU A 256 7.83 -8.05 4.38
N SER A 257 8.48 -6.90 4.30
CA SER A 257 9.23 -6.46 3.11
C SER A 257 10.56 -7.22 2.98
N MET A 258 10.57 -8.45 2.42
CA MET A 258 11.76 -9.28 2.27
C MET A 258 12.71 -8.79 1.18
N GLN A 259 12.20 -8.55 -0.01
CA GLN A 259 12.89 -8.14 -1.24
C GLN A 259 13.84 -9.20 -1.83
N SER A 260 14.65 -9.91 -1.03
CA SER A 260 15.52 -11.02 -1.42
C SER A 260 15.74 -11.97 -0.24
N GLY A 261 15.97 -13.25 -0.52
CA GLY A 261 16.35 -14.28 0.46
C GLY A 261 17.84 -14.62 0.43
N CYS A 262 18.71 -13.72 -0.05
CA CYS A 262 20.15 -13.87 -0.07
C CYS A 262 20.84 -12.65 0.56
N ASP A 263 21.71 -12.88 1.54
CA ASP A 263 22.36 -11.81 2.30
C ASP A 263 23.25 -10.91 1.43
N ALA A 264 23.94 -11.47 0.43
CA ALA A 264 24.74 -10.68 -0.49
C ALA A 264 23.89 -9.70 -1.30
N THR A 265 22.71 -10.14 -1.78
CA THR A 265 21.75 -9.29 -2.48
C THR A 265 21.13 -8.26 -1.53
N LEU A 266 20.71 -8.64 -0.33
CA LEU A 266 20.19 -7.73 0.69
C LEU A 266 21.20 -6.62 1.04
N LYS A 267 22.48 -6.95 1.15
CA LYS A 267 23.56 -5.99 1.37
C LYS A 267 23.67 -4.99 0.22
N ARG A 268 23.66 -5.47 -1.03
CA ARG A 268 23.65 -4.59 -2.23
C ARG A 268 22.41 -3.71 -2.31
N MET A 269 21.26 -4.23 -1.86
CA MET A 269 20.01 -3.47 -1.72
C MET A 269 20.05 -2.44 -0.59
N ASN A 270 21.11 -2.39 0.23
CA ASN A 270 21.19 -1.57 1.46
C ASN A 270 20.06 -1.88 2.47
N ARG A 271 19.64 -3.16 2.55
CA ARG A 271 18.68 -3.57 3.58
C ARG A 271 19.34 -3.61 4.95
N LYS A 272 18.56 -3.31 5.98
CA LYS A 272 19.05 -3.17 7.38
C LYS A 272 18.86 -4.45 8.19
N TYR A 273 18.61 -5.56 7.53
CA TYR A 273 18.47 -6.91 8.08
C TYR A 273 19.07 -7.92 7.09
N ASP A 274 19.35 -9.10 7.60
CA ASP A 274 19.77 -10.29 6.88
C ASP A 274 18.69 -11.38 6.88
N THR A 275 18.95 -12.49 6.23
CA THR A 275 18.02 -13.63 6.15
C THR A 275 17.76 -14.26 7.52
N ALA A 276 18.77 -14.28 8.39
CA ALA A 276 18.61 -14.82 9.75
C ALA A 276 17.62 -13.97 10.57
N ARG A 277 17.75 -12.64 10.51
CA ARG A 277 16.82 -11.73 11.20
C ARG A 277 15.40 -11.80 10.61
N PHE A 278 15.28 -11.97 9.29
CA PHE A 278 13.98 -12.17 8.65
C PHE A 278 13.32 -13.48 9.12
N ALA A 279 14.06 -14.59 9.10
CA ALA A 279 13.58 -15.88 9.58
C ALA A 279 13.15 -15.84 11.05
N GLN A 280 13.88 -15.11 11.90
CA GLN A 280 13.49 -14.87 13.30
C GLN A 280 12.13 -14.16 13.38
N SER A 281 11.88 -13.18 12.52
CA SER A 281 10.57 -12.49 12.48
C SER A 281 9.43 -13.44 12.12
N VAL A 282 9.64 -14.30 11.12
CA VAL A 282 8.67 -15.34 10.72
C VAL A 282 8.42 -16.30 11.87
N ALA A 283 9.47 -16.75 12.55
CA ALA A 283 9.36 -17.66 13.71
C ALA A 283 8.57 -17.03 14.87
N LEU A 284 8.84 -15.77 15.21
CA LEU A 284 8.10 -15.03 16.24
C LEU A 284 6.62 -14.92 15.90
N LEU A 285 6.27 -14.56 14.67
CA LEU A 285 4.86 -14.48 14.26
C LEU A 285 4.16 -15.84 14.37
N ASN A 286 4.78 -16.91 13.93
CA ASN A 286 4.22 -18.26 14.06
C ASN A 286 4.14 -18.75 15.51
N GLN A 287 4.98 -18.24 16.40
CA GLN A 287 4.95 -18.58 17.84
C GLN A 287 3.77 -17.90 18.55
N TYR A 288 3.47 -16.65 18.20
CA TYR A 288 2.49 -15.84 18.94
C TYR A 288 1.11 -15.80 18.31
N PHE A 289 0.98 -16.14 17.03
CA PHE A 289 -0.30 -16.16 16.30
C PHE A 289 -0.59 -17.56 15.75
N GLU A 290 -1.83 -17.96 15.85
CA GLU A 290 -2.28 -19.20 15.25
C GLU A 290 -2.46 -19.02 13.74
N HIS A 291 -1.70 -19.77 12.94
CA HIS A 291 -1.74 -19.79 11.48
C HIS A 291 -1.79 -18.38 10.82
N PRO A 292 -0.83 -17.48 11.14
CA PRO A 292 -0.84 -16.13 10.60
C PRO A 292 -0.56 -16.14 9.09
N ALA A 293 -1.19 -15.25 8.34
CA ALA A 293 -0.82 -15.03 6.94
C ALA A 293 0.41 -14.13 6.86
N ILE A 294 1.56 -14.71 6.63
CA ILE A 294 2.79 -13.95 6.35
C ILE A 294 2.90 -13.78 4.84
N THR A 295 2.93 -12.52 4.39
CA THR A 295 3.02 -12.17 2.98
C THR A 295 4.27 -11.32 2.72
N THR A 296 4.76 -11.28 1.47
CA THR A 296 5.98 -10.55 1.18
C THR A 296 6.08 -10.08 -0.27
N ASP A 297 7.00 -9.12 -0.50
CA ASP A 297 7.46 -8.73 -1.83
C ASP A 297 8.85 -9.33 -2.10
N MET A 298 9.10 -9.70 -3.38
CA MET A 298 10.38 -10.17 -3.86
C MET A 298 10.75 -9.47 -5.17
N ILE A 299 11.99 -8.98 -5.26
CA ILE A 299 12.58 -8.44 -6.48
C ILE A 299 13.50 -9.49 -7.08
N THR A 300 13.26 -9.87 -8.35
CA THR A 300 14.08 -10.81 -9.09
C THR A 300 15.02 -10.10 -10.06
N GLY A 301 16.24 -10.63 -10.21
CA GLY A 301 17.23 -10.07 -11.11
C GLY A 301 17.66 -8.66 -10.69
N PHE A 302 17.82 -8.44 -9.39
CA PHE A 302 18.49 -7.25 -8.88
C PHE A 302 19.88 -7.13 -9.50
N PRO A 303 20.43 -5.91 -9.73
CA PRO A 303 21.76 -5.74 -10.29
C PRO A 303 22.81 -6.67 -9.65
N GLU A 304 23.62 -7.30 -10.49
CA GLU A 304 24.68 -8.26 -10.10
C GLU A 304 24.19 -9.54 -9.39
N GLU A 305 22.87 -9.79 -9.33
CA GLU A 305 22.36 -11.04 -8.75
C GLU A 305 22.81 -12.25 -9.56
N THR A 306 23.55 -13.16 -8.92
CA THR A 306 24.03 -14.39 -9.57
C THR A 306 22.95 -15.48 -9.60
N LYS A 307 23.22 -16.60 -10.30
CA LYS A 307 22.33 -17.76 -10.30
C LYS A 307 22.27 -18.43 -8.92
N GLU A 308 23.40 -18.49 -8.25
CA GLU A 308 23.54 -19.08 -6.91
C GLU A 308 22.78 -18.26 -5.86
N GLU A 309 22.87 -16.93 -5.90
CA GLU A 309 22.13 -16.01 -5.02
C GLU A 309 20.62 -16.14 -5.22
N PHE A 310 20.17 -16.26 -6.48
CA PHE A 310 18.77 -16.50 -6.78
C PHE A 310 18.30 -17.88 -6.28
N THR A 311 19.14 -18.93 -6.40
CA THR A 311 18.84 -20.27 -5.86
C THR A 311 18.68 -20.21 -4.34
N GLN A 312 19.63 -19.55 -3.63
CA GLN A 312 19.52 -19.32 -2.18
C GLN A 312 18.20 -18.61 -1.80
N THR A 313 17.79 -17.63 -2.61
CA THR A 313 16.51 -16.94 -2.39
C THR A 313 15.31 -17.88 -2.53
N LEU A 314 15.29 -18.76 -3.55
CA LEU A 314 14.22 -19.76 -3.70
C LEU A 314 14.14 -20.74 -2.51
N ASP A 315 15.30 -21.20 -2.03
CA ASP A 315 15.36 -22.08 -0.86
C ASP A 315 14.92 -21.37 0.41
N PHE A 316 15.27 -20.10 0.55
CA PHE A 316 14.87 -19.29 1.68
C PHE A 316 13.35 -19.06 1.73
N ILE A 317 12.70 -18.71 0.61
CA ILE A 317 11.24 -18.50 0.59
C ILE A 317 10.47 -19.77 0.92
N ARG A 318 10.92 -20.95 0.44
CA ARG A 318 10.31 -22.25 0.83
C ARG A 318 10.36 -22.48 2.33
N ARG A 319 11.47 -22.16 2.97
CA ARG A 319 11.62 -22.31 4.44
C ARG A 319 10.71 -21.37 5.23
N CYS A 320 10.45 -20.16 4.68
CA CYS A 320 9.57 -19.19 5.34
C CYS A 320 8.09 -19.56 5.21
N GLY A 321 7.64 -20.21 4.15
CA GLY A 321 6.26 -20.67 3.98
C GLY A 321 5.25 -19.53 3.86
N PHE A 322 5.42 -18.64 2.87
CA PHE A 322 4.55 -17.48 2.72
C PHE A 322 3.14 -17.83 2.25
N ALA A 323 2.13 -17.22 2.87
CA ALA A 323 0.73 -17.33 2.43
C ALA A 323 0.48 -16.65 1.06
N GLN A 324 1.25 -15.60 0.74
CA GLN A 324 1.21 -14.93 -0.55
C GLN A 324 2.50 -14.15 -0.81
N MET A 325 2.91 -14.07 -2.06
CA MET A 325 4.06 -13.27 -2.48
C MET A 325 3.73 -12.42 -3.69
N HIS A 326 4.25 -11.20 -3.71
CA HIS A 326 4.30 -10.35 -4.90
C HIS A 326 5.72 -10.36 -5.47
N ILE A 327 5.87 -10.79 -6.72
CA ILE A 327 7.16 -10.98 -7.36
C ILE A 327 7.30 -9.99 -8.50
N PHE A 328 8.37 -9.20 -8.46
CA PHE A 328 8.64 -8.15 -9.42
C PHE A 328 10.02 -8.34 -10.05
N PRO A 329 10.13 -8.40 -11.39
CA PRO A 329 11.40 -8.18 -12.03
C PRO A 329 11.95 -6.80 -11.68
N TYR A 330 13.24 -6.68 -11.35
CA TYR A 330 13.84 -5.39 -11.02
C TYR A 330 13.60 -4.37 -12.15
N SER A 331 13.02 -3.24 -11.78
CA SER A 331 12.76 -2.10 -12.66
C SER A 331 13.77 -0.97 -12.39
N VAL A 332 14.59 -0.65 -13.37
CA VAL A 332 15.58 0.43 -13.26
C VAL A 332 14.88 1.75 -12.96
N ARG A 333 15.37 2.44 -11.94
CA ARG A 333 14.86 3.76 -11.52
C ARG A 333 15.96 4.81 -11.63
N PRO A 334 15.92 5.72 -12.62
CA PRO A 334 16.88 6.81 -12.72
C PRO A 334 16.97 7.61 -11.41
N GLY A 335 18.17 8.00 -11.02
CA GLY A 335 18.42 8.73 -9.77
C GLY A 335 18.56 7.83 -8.53
N THR A 336 18.50 6.49 -8.68
CA THR A 336 18.79 5.55 -7.60
C THR A 336 20.15 4.87 -7.80
N PRO A 337 20.87 4.53 -6.71
CA PRO A 337 22.20 3.86 -6.86
C PRO A 337 22.16 2.57 -7.68
N ALA A 338 21.10 1.77 -7.56
CA ALA A 338 20.99 0.52 -8.30
C ALA A 338 20.83 0.71 -9.82
N ALA A 339 20.46 1.91 -10.28
CA ALA A 339 20.41 2.21 -11.71
C ALA A 339 21.80 2.23 -12.35
N GLU A 340 22.84 2.56 -11.58
CA GLU A 340 24.22 2.67 -12.03
C GLU A 340 25.01 1.34 -11.90
N MET A 341 24.42 0.33 -11.26
CA MET A 341 25.04 -0.99 -11.11
C MET A 341 24.90 -1.83 -12.40
N ALA A 342 25.73 -2.89 -12.53
CA ALA A 342 25.67 -3.80 -13.68
C ALA A 342 24.31 -4.55 -13.72
N GLN A 343 23.55 -4.32 -14.79
CA GLN A 343 22.18 -4.82 -14.92
C GLN A 343 22.13 -6.28 -15.35
N VAL A 344 21.25 -7.05 -14.69
CA VAL A 344 20.89 -8.39 -15.14
C VAL A 344 20.04 -8.28 -16.42
N PRO A 345 20.28 -9.12 -17.45
CA PRO A 345 19.49 -9.10 -18.67
C PRO A 345 17.96 -9.31 -18.41
N LYS A 346 17.13 -8.63 -19.19
CA LYS A 346 15.66 -8.68 -19.03
C LYS A 346 15.11 -10.11 -19.05
N ALA A 347 15.56 -10.94 -20.00
CA ALA A 347 15.12 -12.33 -20.11
C ALA A 347 15.44 -13.16 -18.86
N VAL A 348 16.59 -12.89 -18.20
CA VAL A 348 16.96 -13.55 -16.94
C VAL A 348 16.08 -13.09 -15.79
N LYS A 349 15.75 -11.78 -15.71
CA LYS A 349 14.81 -11.25 -14.70
C LYS A 349 13.44 -11.90 -14.81
N GLU A 350 12.93 -12.04 -16.04
CA GLU A 350 11.62 -12.63 -16.32
C GLU A 350 11.61 -14.14 -16.04
N GLU A 351 12.66 -14.86 -16.43
CA GLU A 351 12.81 -16.30 -16.12
C GLU A 351 12.84 -16.54 -14.61
N ARG A 352 13.60 -15.71 -13.86
CA ARG A 352 13.64 -15.80 -12.40
C ARG A 352 12.30 -15.47 -11.76
N ALA A 353 11.58 -14.48 -12.28
CA ALA A 353 10.23 -14.13 -11.79
C ALA A 353 9.26 -15.30 -12.01
N HIS A 354 9.30 -15.96 -13.16
CA HIS A 354 8.50 -17.15 -13.43
C HIS A 354 8.78 -18.29 -12.46
N ARG A 355 10.03 -18.60 -12.20
CA ARG A 355 10.40 -19.66 -11.24
C ARG A 355 10.00 -19.33 -9.81
N ALA A 356 10.19 -18.09 -9.39
CA ALA A 356 9.75 -17.64 -8.06
C ALA A 356 8.22 -17.68 -7.93
N ALA A 357 7.48 -17.31 -8.99
CA ALA A 357 6.02 -17.37 -9.01
C ALA A 357 5.49 -18.81 -8.87
N ALA A 358 6.16 -19.79 -9.49
CA ALA A 358 5.80 -21.20 -9.32
C ALA A 358 5.92 -21.66 -7.85
N VAL A 359 7.04 -21.31 -7.19
CA VAL A 359 7.24 -21.61 -5.77
C VAL A 359 6.21 -20.88 -4.89
N ALA A 360 5.92 -19.62 -5.18
CA ALA A 360 4.90 -18.86 -4.46
C ALA A 360 3.50 -19.46 -4.61
N ALA A 361 3.15 -19.97 -5.80
CA ALA A 361 1.88 -20.65 -6.03
C ALA A 361 1.76 -21.98 -5.26
N GLU A 362 2.85 -22.74 -5.11
CA GLU A 362 2.89 -23.94 -4.26
C GLU A 362 2.59 -23.58 -2.80
N MET A 363 3.33 -22.64 -2.23
CA MET A 363 3.15 -22.18 -0.85
C MET A 363 1.73 -21.62 -0.60
N ARG A 364 1.19 -20.88 -1.57
CA ARG A 364 -0.19 -20.36 -1.47
C ARG A 364 -1.22 -21.48 -1.41
N ARG A 365 -1.11 -22.50 -2.26
CA ARG A 365 -2.01 -23.66 -2.23
C ARG A 365 -1.93 -24.40 -0.89
N ASP A 366 -0.73 -24.60 -0.36
CA ASP A 366 -0.52 -25.24 0.94
C ASP A 366 -1.19 -24.44 2.06
N TYR A 367 -1.00 -23.09 2.07
CA TYR A 367 -1.63 -22.21 3.04
C TYR A 367 -3.15 -22.24 2.95
N LEU A 368 -3.73 -22.14 1.75
CA LEU A 368 -5.18 -22.19 1.55
C LEU A 368 -5.77 -23.57 1.91
N THR A 369 -5.05 -24.65 1.61
CA THR A 369 -5.45 -26.00 2.00
C THR A 369 -5.52 -26.14 3.52
N ALA A 370 -4.58 -25.57 4.26
CA ALA A 370 -4.60 -25.57 5.72
C ALA A 370 -5.74 -24.72 6.32
N CYS A 371 -6.33 -23.80 5.54
CA CYS A 371 -7.53 -23.05 5.95
C CYS A 371 -8.82 -23.88 5.85
N VAL A 372 -8.84 -24.99 5.12
CA VAL A 372 -10.05 -25.83 4.97
C VAL A 372 -10.40 -26.50 6.30
N GLY A 373 -11.66 -26.42 6.69
CA GLY A 373 -12.18 -26.90 7.98
C GLY A 373 -12.11 -25.84 9.10
N GLN A 374 -11.45 -24.72 8.88
CA GLN A 374 -11.40 -23.60 9.83
C GLN A 374 -12.61 -22.68 9.65
N THR A 375 -12.98 -21.97 10.72
CA THR A 375 -14.03 -20.94 10.70
C THR A 375 -13.42 -19.56 10.88
N TYR A 376 -13.76 -18.63 9.98
CA TYR A 376 -13.25 -17.25 10.00
C TYR A 376 -14.40 -16.25 10.04
N PRO A 377 -14.29 -15.15 10.80
CA PRO A 377 -15.19 -14.00 10.68
C PRO A 377 -14.88 -13.24 9.38
N VAL A 378 -15.63 -13.49 8.30
CA VAL A 378 -15.44 -12.89 6.98
C VAL A 378 -16.17 -11.56 6.88
N LEU A 379 -15.47 -10.50 6.47
CA LEU A 379 -16.10 -9.24 6.09
C LEU A 379 -16.47 -9.31 4.61
N PHE A 380 -17.76 -9.34 4.33
CA PHE A 380 -18.29 -9.39 2.98
C PHE A 380 -18.35 -8.01 2.33
N GLU A 381 -17.96 -7.93 1.05
CA GLU A 381 -17.79 -6.67 0.31
C GLU A 381 -18.78 -6.51 -0.83
N GLN A 382 -18.85 -7.46 -1.74
CA GLN A 382 -19.69 -7.36 -2.94
C GLN A 382 -20.11 -8.73 -3.48
N PRO A 383 -21.18 -8.80 -4.31
CA PRO A 383 -21.50 -9.99 -5.05
C PRO A 383 -20.41 -10.31 -6.10
N ARG A 384 -20.12 -11.60 -6.28
CA ARG A 384 -19.20 -12.10 -7.31
C ARG A 384 -19.64 -13.51 -7.74
N ASP A 385 -19.96 -13.69 -9.03
CA ASP A 385 -20.30 -14.99 -9.62
C ASP A 385 -21.42 -15.76 -8.88
N GLY A 386 -22.50 -15.06 -8.46
CA GLY A 386 -23.64 -15.65 -7.76
C GLY A 386 -23.42 -15.92 -6.28
N ARG A 387 -22.26 -15.56 -5.74
CA ARG A 387 -21.91 -15.61 -4.31
C ARG A 387 -21.52 -14.25 -3.78
N PHE A 388 -21.40 -14.11 -2.47
CA PHE A 388 -20.79 -12.95 -1.87
C PHE A 388 -19.30 -13.18 -1.65
N PHE A 389 -18.52 -12.21 -2.04
CA PHE A 389 -17.07 -12.11 -1.86
C PHE A 389 -16.73 -11.30 -0.63
N GLY A 390 -15.76 -11.75 0.15
CA GLY A 390 -15.23 -11.03 1.31
C GLY A 390 -13.82 -11.46 1.67
N HIS A 391 -13.27 -10.83 2.72
CA HIS A 391 -11.96 -11.18 3.25
C HIS A 391 -12.03 -11.67 4.70
N ALA A 392 -11.35 -12.77 4.95
CA ALA A 392 -11.06 -13.26 6.30
C ALA A 392 -10.02 -12.36 7.01
N PRO A 393 -9.84 -12.46 8.34
CA PRO A 393 -8.81 -11.69 9.05
C PRO A 393 -7.39 -11.93 8.54
N ASN A 394 -7.06 -13.14 8.09
CA ASN A 394 -5.79 -13.47 7.43
C ASN A 394 -5.66 -12.95 6.00
N TYR A 395 -6.63 -12.14 5.52
CA TYR A 395 -6.68 -11.53 4.20
C TYR A 395 -6.90 -12.50 3.03
N MET A 396 -7.28 -13.74 3.31
CA MET A 396 -7.68 -14.67 2.25
C MET A 396 -9.08 -14.31 1.75
N GLU A 397 -9.25 -14.39 0.44
CA GLU A 397 -10.52 -14.20 -0.24
C GLU A 397 -11.44 -15.39 0.06
N VAL A 398 -12.68 -15.10 0.42
CA VAL A 398 -13.71 -16.11 0.74
C VAL A 398 -14.96 -15.82 -0.07
N LEU A 399 -15.50 -16.88 -0.69
CA LEU A 399 -16.78 -16.87 -1.39
C LEU A 399 -17.77 -17.74 -0.60
N ALA A 400 -18.92 -17.17 -0.27
CA ALA A 400 -20.01 -17.90 0.39
C ALA A 400 -21.36 -17.50 -0.22
N GLU A 401 -22.34 -18.41 -0.12
CA GLU A 401 -23.72 -18.11 -0.51
C GLU A 401 -24.38 -17.22 0.56
N GLY A 402 -25.26 -16.32 0.13
CA GLY A 402 -25.98 -15.42 1.02
C GLY A 402 -26.54 -14.21 0.29
N GLU A 403 -27.36 -13.44 0.97
CA GLU A 403 -28.00 -12.23 0.45
C GLU A 403 -27.74 -11.04 1.38
N ASN A 404 -27.68 -9.83 0.83
CA ASN A 404 -27.54 -8.59 1.58
C ASN A 404 -26.34 -8.55 2.56
N LEU A 405 -25.21 -9.16 2.17
CA LEU A 405 -24.03 -9.28 3.02
C LEU A 405 -23.04 -8.10 2.91
N HIS A 406 -23.34 -7.08 2.10
CA HIS A 406 -22.43 -5.92 1.98
C HIS A 406 -22.16 -5.27 3.34
N ASN A 407 -20.88 -5.10 3.68
CA ASN A 407 -20.40 -4.53 4.95
C ASN A 407 -20.83 -5.33 6.21
N VAL A 408 -21.10 -6.62 6.04
CA VAL A 408 -21.49 -7.53 7.14
C VAL A 408 -20.34 -8.48 7.44
N VAL A 409 -20.10 -8.73 8.74
CA VAL A 409 -19.16 -9.77 9.19
C VAL A 409 -19.99 -11.00 9.61
N LYS A 410 -19.68 -12.16 9.02
CA LYS A 410 -20.26 -13.45 9.37
C LYS A 410 -19.18 -14.50 9.57
N ASN A 411 -19.42 -15.43 10.48
CA ASN A 411 -18.58 -16.62 10.60
C ASN A 411 -18.81 -17.51 9.40
N VAL A 412 -17.73 -17.92 8.75
CA VAL A 412 -17.75 -18.79 7.58
C VAL A 412 -16.85 -19.98 7.85
N ARG A 413 -17.41 -21.18 7.82
CA ARG A 413 -16.64 -22.43 7.83
C ARG A 413 -16.15 -22.71 6.42
N VAL A 414 -14.84 -22.75 6.26
CA VAL A 414 -14.21 -23.02 4.96
C VAL A 414 -14.37 -24.52 4.64
N THR A 415 -14.99 -24.81 3.49
CA THR A 415 -15.28 -26.19 3.05
C THR A 415 -14.35 -26.65 1.94
N ALA A 416 -13.82 -25.72 1.11
CA ALA A 416 -12.98 -26.04 -0.04
C ALA A 416 -12.09 -24.88 -0.45
N THR A 417 -11.14 -25.14 -1.34
CA THR A 417 -10.35 -24.15 -2.07
C THR A 417 -10.06 -24.65 -3.49
N ASP A 418 -9.94 -23.72 -4.45
CA ASP A 418 -9.44 -24.01 -5.80
C ASP A 418 -7.94 -23.69 -5.96
N GLY A 419 -7.29 -23.26 -4.87
CA GLY A 419 -5.90 -22.83 -4.84
C GLY A 419 -5.70 -21.31 -4.98
N ASP A 420 -6.76 -20.57 -5.27
CA ASP A 420 -6.75 -19.10 -5.36
C ASP A 420 -7.68 -18.44 -4.34
N VAL A 421 -8.86 -19.01 -4.11
CA VAL A 421 -9.85 -18.52 -3.16
C VAL A 421 -10.35 -19.65 -2.25
N LEU A 422 -10.94 -19.27 -1.13
CA LEU A 422 -11.62 -20.18 -0.21
C LEU A 422 -13.13 -20.17 -0.48
N PHE A 423 -13.76 -21.33 -0.39
CA PHE A 423 -15.21 -21.48 -0.42
C PHE A 423 -15.68 -21.91 0.95
N GLY A 424 -16.83 -21.42 1.38
CA GLY A 424 -17.34 -21.78 2.69
C GLY A 424 -18.83 -21.55 2.86
N GLU A 425 -19.33 -21.99 3.99
CA GLU A 425 -20.73 -21.90 4.41
C GLU A 425 -20.81 -20.95 5.61
N ILE A 426 -21.81 -20.05 5.60
CA ILE A 426 -22.06 -19.16 6.73
C ILE A 426 -22.61 -20.00 7.88
N GLU A 427 -21.97 -19.87 9.04
CA GLU A 427 -22.48 -20.44 10.30
C GLU A 427 -23.31 -19.39 11.04
N ASP A 428 -24.46 -19.79 11.58
CA ASP A 428 -25.38 -18.93 12.33
C ASP A 428 -24.84 -18.46 13.68
#